data_bc84de6e1e3b0bcaa39934f9adc6963c
#
_entry.id   bc84de6e1e3b0bcaa39934f9adc6963c
#
_cell.length_a   1.000
_cell.length_b   1.000
_cell.length_c   1.000
_cell.angle_alpha   90.00
_cell.angle_beta   90.00
_cell.angle_gamma   90.00
#
_symmetry.space_group_name_H-M   'P 1'
#
loop_
_entity.id
_entity.type
_entity.pdbx_description
1 polymer ?
#
loop_
_entity_poly.entity_id
_entity_poly.type
_entity_poly.pdbx_seq_one_letter_code
_entity_poly.pdbx_strand_id
1 'polypeptide(L)'
;MFKINIIHQISKKIPTSLWVFFLFAIISLLIQSSEIFEKGFVLGYDSVFHMNRFYDTMMQIKTGNYSYFISLFGFQQSARVINAVYDLGMAYFMGFILLLAGSWLKFQLITSFLVNVIGAFGVYRIAKKCDLNIYLSFLIGCIYMTSTLTMSWNLNGSFNGIGNMVLPYVLYYGIEMMTNKKNKFSIVGLGLSMGILLQTHFFSSLLVTIALSPFIIITFISCKEKLIFVLNLFFSVSLSILSSLNVWLSLFHITKNNIIIQTAPRDLMRNAVFFQ
;
A
#
# COMPACT_ATOMS: atom_id res chain seq x y z
N MET A 1 21.32 16.22 -37.97
CA MET A 1 21.77 14.82 -37.81
C MET A 1 22.42 14.51 -36.45
N PHE A 2 23.15 15.43 -35.83
CA PHE A 2 23.82 15.21 -34.53
C PHE A 2 22.88 14.94 -33.31
N LYS A 3 21.69 15.58 -33.24
CA LYS A 3 20.76 15.42 -32.12
C LYS A 3 20.13 14.01 -32.03
N ILE A 4 19.93 13.32 -33.15
CA ILE A 4 19.29 11.99 -33.18
C ILE A 4 20.23 10.91 -32.65
N ASN A 5 21.53 11.03 -32.87
CA ASN A 5 22.55 10.10 -32.40
C ASN A 5 22.74 10.15 -30.89
N ILE A 6 22.61 11.32 -30.24
CA ILE A 6 22.75 11.49 -28.81
C ILE A 6 21.55 10.83 -28.08
N ILE A 7 20.33 11.03 -28.58
CA ILE A 7 19.13 10.39 -28.02
C ILE A 7 19.21 8.87 -28.14
N HIS A 8 19.72 8.36 -29.28
CA HIS A 8 19.87 6.92 -29.48
C HIS A 8 20.99 6.30 -28.62
N GLN A 9 22.08 7.04 -28.35
CA GLN A 9 23.12 6.59 -27.41
C GLN A 9 22.70 6.63 -25.94
N ILE A 10 21.90 7.63 -25.54
CA ILE A 10 21.34 7.71 -24.18
C ILE A 10 20.31 6.59 -23.97
N SER A 11 19.47 6.32 -24.96
CA SER A 11 18.46 5.25 -24.90
C SER A 11 19.07 3.84 -24.72
N LYS A 12 20.27 3.58 -25.23
CA LYS A 12 20.97 2.30 -25.03
C LYS A 12 21.56 2.11 -23.62
N LYS A 13 21.74 3.20 -22.84
CA LYS A 13 22.29 3.14 -21.47
C LYS A 13 21.22 3.04 -20.39
N ILE A 14 19.97 3.39 -20.69
CA ILE A 14 18.88 3.37 -19.69
C ILE A 14 18.16 2.03 -19.77
N PRO A 15 18.01 1.30 -18.62
CA PRO A 15 17.24 0.06 -18.60
C PRO A 15 15.80 0.28 -19.06
N THR A 16 15.28 -0.63 -19.87
CA THR A 16 13.91 -0.53 -20.42
C THR A 16 12.84 -0.41 -19.32
N SER A 17 13.08 -1.02 -18.17
CA SER A 17 12.20 -0.89 -17.00
C SER A 17 12.08 0.53 -16.46
N LEU A 18 13.17 1.32 -16.58
CA LEU A 18 13.16 2.72 -16.16
C LEU A 18 12.32 3.59 -17.12
N TRP A 19 12.39 3.32 -18.43
CA TRP A 19 11.50 3.99 -19.40
C TRP A 19 10.03 3.69 -19.12
N VAL A 20 9.69 2.43 -18.83
CA VAL A 20 8.32 2.04 -18.46
C VAL A 20 7.87 2.75 -17.19
N PHE A 21 8.75 2.88 -16.19
CA PHE A 21 8.44 3.64 -14.98
C PHE A 21 8.12 5.11 -15.28
N PHE A 22 8.90 5.76 -16.13
CA PHE A 22 8.63 7.14 -16.58
C PHE A 22 7.31 7.28 -17.35
N LEU A 23 6.96 6.29 -18.19
CA LEU A 23 5.68 6.30 -18.88
C LEU A 23 4.50 6.18 -17.89
N PHE A 24 4.59 5.32 -16.89
CA PHE A 24 3.59 5.27 -15.82
C PHE A 24 3.51 6.59 -15.05
N ALA A 25 4.63 7.26 -14.80
CA ALA A 25 4.64 8.57 -14.16
C ALA A 25 3.89 9.62 -14.99
N ILE A 26 4.11 9.66 -16.31
CA ILE A 26 3.39 10.56 -17.20
C ILE A 26 1.89 10.26 -17.21
N ILE A 27 1.49 8.98 -17.30
CA ILE A 27 0.07 8.59 -17.27
C ILE A 27 -0.56 8.97 -15.93
N SER A 28 0.14 8.78 -14.82
CA SER A 28 -0.36 9.18 -13.50
C SER A 28 -0.62 10.70 -13.41
N LEU A 29 0.28 11.51 -13.97
CA LEU A 29 0.07 12.97 -14.03
C LEU A 29 -1.10 13.35 -14.93
N LEU A 30 -1.31 12.62 -16.04
CA LEU A 30 -2.48 12.83 -16.91
C LEU A 30 -3.79 12.45 -16.19
N ILE A 31 -3.81 11.37 -15.42
CA ILE A 31 -4.98 10.98 -14.61
C ILE A 31 -5.33 12.08 -13.60
N GLN A 32 -4.34 12.71 -12.98
CA GLN A 32 -4.51 13.75 -11.97
C GLN A 32 -4.64 15.18 -12.56
N SER A 33 -4.79 15.30 -13.88
CA SER A 33 -4.77 16.61 -14.54
C SER A 33 -5.91 17.52 -14.06
N SER A 34 -7.12 16.98 -13.82
CA SER A 34 -8.23 17.75 -13.30
C SER A 34 -7.93 18.38 -11.93
N GLU A 35 -7.42 17.60 -10.99
CA GLU A 35 -7.08 18.10 -9.65
C GLU A 35 -5.95 19.14 -9.70
N ILE A 36 -4.99 18.96 -10.64
CA ILE A 36 -3.89 19.92 -10.84
C ILE A 36 -4.41 21.25 -11.38
N PHE A 37 -5.31 21.23 -12.40
CA PHE A 37 -5.81 22.43 -13.03
C PHE A 37 -6.88 23.14 -12.21
N GLU A 38 -7.82 22.40 -11.63
CA GLU A 38 -8.91 22.94 -10.83
C GLU A 38 -8.49 23.30 -9.40
N LYS A 39 -7.30 22.86 -8.97
CA LYS A 39 -6.75 23.06 -7.61
C LYS A 39 -7.70 22.57 -6.51
N GLY A 40 -8.57 21.61 -6.84
CA GLY A 40 -9.46 20.94 -5.92
C GLY A 40 -8.88 19.63 -5.41
N PHE A 41 -9.21 19.23 -4.20
CA PHE A 41 -8.93 17.89 -3.71
C PHE A 41 -10.20 17.12 -3.43
N VAL A 42 -10.14 15.81 -3.61
CA VAL A 42 -11.32 14.94 -3.55
C VAL A 42 -11.54 14.46 -2.11
N LEU A 43 -12.78 14.58 -1.65
CA LEU A 43 -13.26 14.01 -0.41
C LEU A 43 -14.33 12.96 -0.70
N GLY A 44 -14.28 11.83 -0.01
CA GLY A 44 -15.30 10.80 -0.13
C GLY A 44 -15.16 9.76 0.98
N TYR A 45 -16.19 9.00 1.20
CA TYR A 45 -16.25 7.89 2.17
C TYR A 45 -15.50 8.19 3.50
N ASP A 46 -14.45 7.41 3.77
CA ASP A 46 -13.65 7.50 5.01
C ASP A 46 -12.51 8.53 4.95
N SER A 47 -12.42 9.33 3.88
CA SER A 47 -11.32 10.27 3.67
C SER A 47 -11.13 11.24 4.84
N VAL A 48 -12.21 11.80 5.38
CA VAL A 48 -12.16 12.73 6.52
C VAL A 48 -11.59 12.05 7.76
N PHE A 49 -11.95 10.78 8.00
CA PHE A 49 -11.38 9.99 9.10
C PHE A 49 -9.87 9.81 8.93
N HIS A 50 -9.41 9.41 7.75
CA HIS A 50 -7.99 9.22 7.47
C HIS A 50 -7.22 10.55 7.47
N MET A 51 -7.79 11.63 6.97
CA MET A 51 -7.19 12.97 7.05
C MET A 51 -6.96 13.41 8.49
N ASN A 52 -7.90 13.18 9.40
CA ASN A 52 -7.71 13.46 10.82
C ASN A 52 -6.54 12.65 11.40
N ARG A 53 -6.38 11.37 11.01
CA ARG A 53 -5.24 10.53 11.43
C ARG A 53 -3.90 11.10 10.92
N PHE A 54 -3.85 11.47 9.65
CA PHE A 54 -2.61 12.01 9.05
C PHE A 54 -2.27 13.41 9.59
N TYR A 55 -3.28 14.23 9.87
CA TYR A 55 -3.08 15.50 10.56
C TYR A 55 -2.53 15.29 11.97
N ASP A 56 -3.09 14.35 12.72
CA ASP A 56 -2.62 14.01 14.06
C ASP A 56 -1.15 13.60 14.05
N THR A 57 -0.78 12.64 13.20
CA THR A 57 0.60 12.14 13.11
C THR A 57 1.57 13.21 12.54
N MET A 58 1.12 14.03 11.58
CA MET A 58 1.88 15.20 11.11
C MET A 58 2.21 16.16 12.25
N MET A 59 1.21 16.49 13.07
CA MET A 59 1.40 17.40 14.21
C MET A 59 2.25 16.78 15.31
N GLN A 60 2.13 15.49 15.57
CA GLN A 60 3.02 14.76 16.47
C GLN A 60 4.48 14.86 16.01
N ILE A 61 4.75 14.64 14.71
CA ILE A 61 6.10 14.79 14.14
C ILE A 61 6.59 16.23 14.27
N LYS A 62 5.73 17.21 13.94
CA LYS A 62 6.08 18.64 13.96
C LYS A 62 6.40 19.15 15.35
N THR A 63 5.69 18.69 16.36
CA THR A 63 5.83 19.16 17.75
C THR A 63 6.78 18.33 18.60
N GLY A 64 7.15 17.12 18.13
CA GLY A 64 7.92 16.15 18.90
C GLY A 64 7.14 15.50 20.05
N ASN A 65 5.82 15.72 20.12
CA ASN A 65 4.95 15.13 21.13
C ASN A 65 4.23 13.92 20.58
N TYR A 66 4.68 12.72 20.95
CA TYR A 66 4.23 11.47 20.39
C TYR A 66 3.28 10.71 21.31
N SER A 67 2.23 10.14 20.75
CA SER A 67 1.38 9.17 21.42
C SER A 67 1.10 7.98 20.52
N TYR A 68 1.37 6.77 21.02
CA TYR A 68 1.18 5.54 20.26
C TYR A 68 -0.30 5.17 20.12
N PHE A 69 -1.10 5.32 21.19
CA PHE A 69 -2.46 4.79 21.23
C PHE A 69 -3.53 5.85 20.94
N ILE A 70 -3.35 7.04 21.44
CA ILE A 70 -4.37 8.10 21.39
C ILE A 70 -3.99 9.20 20.40
N SER A 71 -5.01 9.75 19.75
CA SER A 71 -4.88 10.97 18.96
C SER A 71 -4.70 12.18 19.87
N LEU A 72 -3.65 12.98 19.63
CA LEU A 72 -3.34 14.17 20.40
C LEU A 72 -3.89 15.44 19.75
N PHE A 73 -3.83 15.54 18.43
CA PHE A 73 -4.13 16.76 17.66
C PHE A 73 -5.32 16.57 16.71
N GLY A 74 -5.57 15.34 16.25
CA GLY A 74 -6.71 15.00 15.40
C GLY A 74 -8.01 14.85 16.20
N PHE A 75 -9.12 14.65 15.47
CA PHE A 75 -10.43 14.34 16.07
C PHE A 75 -10.86 15.30 17.17
N GLN A 76 -10.63 16.61 16.92
CA GLN A 76 -10.93 17.69 17.89
C GLN A 76 -10.25 17.50 19.25
N GLN A 77 -9.07 16.88 19.27
CA GLN A 77 -8.27 16.62 20.48
C GLN A 77 -9.02 15.78 21.53
N SER A 78 -9.92 14.90 21.08
CA SER A 78 -10.76 14.08 21.97
C SER A 78 -10.02 12.90 22.61
N ALA A 79 -8.70 12.79 22.44
CA ALA A 79 -7.87 11.68 22.93
C ALA A 79 -8.38 10.31 22.48
N ARG A 80 -8.92 10.22 21.27
CA ARG A 80 -9.54 9.01 20.73
C ARG A 80 -8.49 7.91 20.50
N VAL A 81 -8.80 6.69 20.94
CA VAL A 81 -7.97 5.50 20.71
C VAL A 81 -8.16 5.04 19.27
N ILE A 82 -7.31 5.49 18.36
CA ILE A 82 -7.42 5.18 16.92
C ILE A 82 -6.22 4.41 16.43
N ASN A 83 -5.03 4.91 16.76
CA ASN A 83 -3.79 4.36 16.22
C ASN A 83 -3.48 2.95 16.72
N ALA A 84 -4.13 2.52 17.80
CA ALA A 84 -4.05 1.15 18.29
C ALA A 84 -4.89 0.15 17.46
N VAL A 85 -5.92 0.64 16.77
CA VAL A 85 -6.84 -0.21 15.95
C VAL A 85 -6.50 -0.13 14.47
N TYR A 86 -5.98 1.02 14.03
CA TYR A 86 -5.58 1.28 12.65
C TYR A 86 -4.06 1.45 12.56
N ASP A 87 -3.50 1.04 11.46
CA ASP A 87 -2.06 0.98 11.18
C ASP A 87 -1.32 2.29 11.47
N LEU A 88 -0.58 2.32 12.55
CA LEU A 88 0.15 3.50 13.00
C LEU A 88 1.33 3.82 12.07
N GLY A 89 2.06 2.81 11.60
CA GLY A 89 3.23 3.01 10.74
C GLY A 89 2.87 3.74 9.46
N MET A 90 1.77 3.35 8.82
CA MET A 90 1.28 4.04 7.63
C MET A 90 0.74 5.43 7.96
N ALA A 91 0.10 5.63 9.11
CA ALA A 91 -0.37 6.96 9.52
C ALA A 91 0.79 7.94 9.70
N TYR A 92 1.91 7.52 10.31
CA TYR A 92 3.12 8.36 10.41
C TYR A 92 3.77 8.61 9.05
N PHE A 93 3.83 7.61 8.18
CA PHE A 93 4.35 7.78 6.82
C PHE A 93 3.53 8.83 6.05
N MET A 94 2.20 8.75 6.10
CA MET A 94 1.30 9.71 5.47
C MET A 94 1.38 11.09 6.14
N GLY A 95 1.47 11.16 7.47
CA GLY A 95 1.68 12.40 8.20
C GLY A 95 3.00 13.08 7.84
N PHE A 96 4.06 12.31 7.63
CA PHE A 96 5.33 12.84 7.14
C PHE A 96 5.23 13.40 5.71
N ILE A 97 4.54 12.69 4.79
CA ILE A 97 4.28 13.21 3.44
C ILE A 97 3.46 14.51 3.52
N LEU A 98 2.43 14.56 4.38
CA LEU A 98 1.61 15.76 4.57
C LEU A 98 2.43 16.93 5.10
N LEU A 99 3.35 16.69 6.05
CA LEU A 99 4.27 17.68 6.58
C LEU A 99 5.15 18.29 5.47
N LEU A 100 5.71 17.44 4.62
CA LEU A 100 6.55 17.89 3.48
C LEU A 100 5.73 18.61 2.40
N ALA A 101 4.53 18.12 2.13
CA ALA A 101 3.65 18.70 1.11
C ALA A 101 3.13 20.10 1.51
N GLY A 102 2.89 20.34 2.80
CA GLY A 102 2.42 21.61 3.34
C GLY A 102 0.97 21.97 2.99
N SER A 103 0.27 21.13 2.20
CA SER A 103 -1.15 21.32 1.88
C SER A 103 -1.82 19.98 1.51
N TRP A 104 -3.13 19.90 1.73
CA TRP A 104 -3.92 18.71 1.41
C TRP A 104 -3.94 18.37 -0.08
N LEU A 105 -4.03 19.38 -0.94
CA LEU A 105 -3.96 19.17 -2.38
C LEU A 105 -2.63 18.54 -2.82
N LYS A 106 -1.50 19.10 -2.39
CA LYS A 106 -0.19 18.56 -2.70
C LYS A 106 0.00 17.16 -2.13
N PHE A 107 -0.48 16.93 -0.90
CA PHE A 107 -0.48 15.62 -0.26
C PHE A 107 -1.23 14.60 -1.12
N GLN A 108 -2.45 14.91 -1.56
CA GLN A 108 -3.25 14.02 -2.39
C GLN A 108 -2.56 13.75 -3.73
N LEU A 109 -2.05 14.77 -4.41
CA LEU A 109 -1.34 14.60 -5.68
C LEU A 109 -0.11 13.70 -5.53
N ILE A 110 0.70 13.90 -4.48
CA ILE A 110 1.88 13.07 -4.23
C ILE A 110 1.47 11.61 -3.93
N THR A 111 0.52 11.41 -3.06
CA THR A 111 0.11 10.06 -2.65
C THR A 111 -0.61 9.32 -3.78
N SER A 112 -1.46 10.00 -4.55
CA SER A 112 -2.09 9.46 -5.75
C SER A 112 -1.05 9.05 -6.80
N PHE A 113 -0.04 9.90 -7.02
CA PHE A 113 1.07 9.58 -7.91
C PHE A 113 1.81 8.31 -7.45
N LEU A 114 2.13 8.19 -6.16
CA LEU A 114 2.80 7.01 -5.61
C LEU A 114 1.96 5.75 -5.78
N VAL A 115 0.67 5.81 -5.45
CA VAL A 115 -0.26 4.66 -5.58
C VAL A 115 -0.30 4.18 -7.03
N ASN A 116 -0.51 5.09 -7.96
CA ASN A 116 -0.64 4.77 -9.37
C ASN A 116 0.66 4.16 -9.94
N VAL A 117 1.79 4.86 -9.77
CA VAL A 117 3.06 4.46 -10.41
C VAL A 117 3.63 3.20 -9.79
N ILE A 118 3.65 3.12 -8.44
CA ILE A 118 4.24 1.98 -7.73
C ILE A 118 3.38 0.73 -7.98
N GLY A 119 2.05 0.84 -7.89
CA GLY A 119 1.13 -0.28 -8.13
C GLY A 119 1.25 -0.81 -9.57
N ALA A 120 1.17 0.07 -10.58
CA ALA A 120 1.31 -0.30 -11.99
C ALA A 120 2.66 -0.94 -12.29
N PHE A 121 3.75 -0.40 -11.74
CA PHE A 121 5.09 -0.96 -11.94
C PHE A 121 5.23 -2.34 -11.28
N GLY A 122 4.61 -2.57 -10.13
CA GLY A 122 4.55 -3.88 -9.49
C GLY A 122 3.87 -4.93 -10.38
N VAL A 123 2.72 -4.59 -10.96
CA VAL A 123 1.99 -5.48 -11.89
C VAL A 123 2.76 -5.69 -13.20
N TYR A 124 3.38 -4.65 -13.74
CA TYR A 124 4.31 -4.78 -14.88
C TYR A 124 5.41 -5.82 -14.60
N ARG A 125 6.00 -5.80 -13.40
CA ARG A 125 7.04 -6.78 -13.01
C ARG A 125 6.49 -8.21 -12.95
N ILE A 126 5.26 -8.40 -12.46
CA ILE A 126 4.59 -9.71 -12.46
C ILE A 126 4.39 -10.19 -13.91
N ALA A 127 3.84 -9.34 -14.77
CA ALA A 127 3.62 -9.65 -16.18
C ALA A 127 4.92 -10.04 -16.90
N LYS A 128 6.01 -9.32 -16.63
CA LYS A 128 7.35 -9.67 -17.13
C LYS A 128 7.86 -11.01 -16.60
N LYS A 129 7.53 -11.36 -15.34
CA LYS A 129 7.87 -12.64 -14.74
C LYS A 129 7.09 -13.81 -15.36
N CYS A 130 5.92 -13.53 -15.93
CA CYS A 130 5.12 -14.48 -16.72
C CYS A 130 5.51 -14.49 -18.21
N ASP A 131 6.72 -14.04 -18.57
CA ASP A 131 7.31 -14.03 -19.92
C ASP A 131 6.50 -13.23 -20.96
N LEU A 132 5.62 -12.33 -20.53
CA LEU A 132 4.91 -11.44 -21.43
C LEU A 132 5.86 -10.41 -22.05
N ASN A 133 5.58 -10.05 -23.31
CA ASN A 133 6.34 -8.99 -23.98
C ASN A 133 6.15 -7.64 -23.28
N ILE A 134 7.04 -6.68 -23.58
CA ILE A 134 7.06 -5.39 -22.90
C ILE A 134 5.77 -4.59 -23.09
N TYR A 135 5.18 -4.63 -24.28
CA TYR A 135 3.98 -3.86 -24.62
C TYR A 135 2.77 -4.37 -23.86
N LEU A 136 2.59 -5.69 -23.82
CA LEU A 136 1.50 -6.31 -23.07
C LEU A 136 1.69 -6.12 -21.56
N SER A 137 2.91 -6.26 -21.06
CA SER A 137 3.21 -6.02 -19.64
C SER A 137 2.93 -4.57 -19.23
N PHE A 138 3.26 -3.61 -20.09
CA PHE A 138 2.96 -2.19 -19.88
C PHE A 138 1.44 -1.95 -19.91
N LEU A 139 0.72 -2.51 -20.88
CA LEU A 139 -0.74 -2.38 -20.99
C LEU A 139 -1.44 -2.92 -19.74
N ILE A 140 -1.03 -4.08 -19.24
CA ILE A 140 -1.57 -4.66 -17.99
C ILE A 140 -1.32 -3.73 -16.80
N GLY A 141 -0.14 -3.10 -16.72
CA GLY A 141 0.13 -2.08 -15.72
C GLY A 141 -0.80 -0.85 -15.82
N CYS A 142 -1.09 -0.38 -17.06
CA CYS A 142 -2.05 0.70 -17.29
C CYS A 142 -3.48 0.31 -16.86
N ILE A 143 -3.92 -0.90 -17.20
CA ILE A 143 -5.24 -1.42 -16.78
C ILE A 143 -5.32 -1.49 -15.25
N TYR A 144 -4.26 -1.94 -14.59
CA TYR A 144 -4.22 -1.96 -13.12
C TYR A 144 -4.30 -0.56 -12.53
N MET A 145 -3.55 0.40 -13.06
CA MET A 145 -3.55 1.79 -12.62
C MET A 145 -4.94 2.42 -12.70
N THR A 146 -5.69 2.11 -13.76
CA THR A 146 -7.04 2.66 -14.02
C THR A 146 -8.18 1.79 -13.43
N SER A 147 -7.83 0.69 -12.75
CA SER A 147 -8.85 -0.15 -12.10
C SER A 147 -9.52 0.57 -10.94
N THR A 148 -10.82 0.31 -10.72
CA THR A 148 -11.63 0.93 -9.67
C THR A 148 -10.96 0.84 -8.29
N LEU A 149 -10.32 -0.30 -7.99
CA LEU A 149 -9.67 -0.50 -6.69
C LEU A 149 -8.45 0.40 -6.50
N THR A 150 -7.60 0.55 -7.53
CA THR A 150 -6.42 1.43 -7.47
C THR A 150 -6.85 2.89 -7.49
N MET A 151 -7.83 3.23 -8.34
CA MET A 151 -8.38 4.58 -8.44
C MET A 151 -9.19 5.01 -7.21
N SER A 152 -9.55 4.10 -6.31
CA SER A 152 -10.35 4.43 -5.13
C SER A 152 -9.66 5.45 -4.20
N TRP A 153 -8.33 5.50 -4.17
CA TRP A 153 -7.62 6.57 -3.47
C TRP A 153 -7.78 7.92 -4.17
N ASN A 154 -7.62 7.97 -5.48
CA ASN A 154 -7.71 9.20 -6.27
C ASN A 154 -9.15 9.75 -6.29
N LEU A 155 -10.15 8.87 -6.41
CA LEU A 155 -11.55 9.25 -6.60
C LEU A 155 -12.29 9.59 -5.31
N ASN A 156 -11.89 9.02 -4.17
CA ASN A 156 -12.65 9.17 -2.92
C ASN A 156 -11.83 9.07 -1.64
N GLY A 157 -10.49 9.01 -1.75
CA GLY A 157 -9.60 8.89 -0.59
C GLY A 157 -9.74 7.56 0.18
N SER A 158 -10.23 6.50 -0.47
CA SER A 158 -10.35 5.19 0.17
C SER A 158 -8.99 4.51 0.34
N PHE A 159 -8.73 4.01 1.56
CA PHE A 159 -7.47 3.38 1.92
C PHE A 159 -7.20 2.06 1.19
N ASN A 160 -8.22 1.47 0.57
CA ASN A 160 -8.06 0.33 -0.32
C ASN A 160 -7.07 0.59 -1.46
N GLY A 161 -7.09 1.79 -2.03
CA GLY A 161 -6.14 2.19 -3.07
C GLY A 161 -4.69 2.15 -2.62
N ILE A 162 -4.40 2.56 -1.37
CA ILE A 162 -3.06 2.48 -0.79
C ILE A 162 -2.61 1.01 -0.63
N GLY A 163 -3.51 0.11 -0.20
CA GLY A 163 -3.22 -1.34 -0.15
C GLY A 163 -2.84 -1.89 -1.52
N ASN A 164 -3.51 -1.45 -2.58
CA ASN A 164 -3.22 -1.87 -3.95
C ASN A 164 -1.86 -1.37 -4.49
N MET A 165 -1.27 -0.33 -3.91
CA MET A 165 0.11 0.05 -4.23
C MET A 165 1.11 -1.07 -3.88
N VAL A 166 0.89 -1.76 -2.77
CA VAL A 166 1.85 -2.73 -2.19
C VAL A 166 1.55 -4.18 -2.61
N LEU A 167 0.27 -4.52 -2.77
CA LEU A 167 -0.20 -5.88 -3.07
C LEU A 167 0.54 -6.56 -4.23
N PRO A 168 0.83 -5.89 -5.39
CA PRO A 168 1.57 -6.52 -6.47
C PRO A 168 2.97 -7.00 -6.10
N TYR A 169 3.61 -6.34 -5.14
CA TYR A 169 4.95 -6.74 -4.69
C TYR A 169 4.91 -8.00 -3.84
N VAL A 170 3.86 -8.18 -3.03
CA VAL A 170 3.65 -9.44 -2.29
C VAL A 170 3.48 -10.59 -3.27
N LEU A 171 2.66 -10.42 -4.30
CA LEU A 171 2.47 -11.43 -5.36
C LEU A 171 3.78 -11.69 -6.12
N TYR A 172 4.48 -10.64 -6.53
CA TYR A 172 5.75 -10.76 -7.26
C TYR A 172 6.80 -11.56 -6.49
N TYR A 173 7.04 -11.19 -5.24
CA TYR A 173 8.04 -11.87 -4.42
C TYR A 173 7.57 -13.26 -3.97
N GLY A 174 6.26 -13.47 -3.79
CA GLY A 174 5.68 -14.79 -3.56
C GLY A 174 5.95 -15.73 -4.74
N ILE A 175 5.64 -15.30 -5.97
CA ILE A 175 5.93 -16.06 -7.20
C ILE A 175 7.44 -16.31 -7.34
N GLU A 176 8.27 -15.28 -7.10
CA GLU A 176 9.73 -15.41 -7.20
C GLU A 176 10.27 -16.44 -6.20
N MET A 177 9.82 -16.42 -4.95
CA MET A 177 10.24 -17.40 -3.93
C MET A 177 9.83 -18.83 -4.30
N MET A 178 8.65 -19.01 -4.90
CA MET A 178 8.18 -20.33 -5.34
C MET A 178 8.94 -20.84 -6.56
N THR A 179 9.32 -19.97 -7.49
CA THR A 179 10.02 -20.35 -8.74
C THR A 179 11.55 -20.40 -8.56
N ASN A 180 12.14 -19.55 -7.76
CA ASN A 180 13.59 -19.45 -7.54
C ASN A 180 13.93 -19.44 -6.04
N LYS A 181 13.99 -20.62 -5.44
CA LYS A 181 14.20 -20.83 -4.00
C LYS A 181 15.55 -20.34 -3.48
N LYS A 182 16.54 -20.14 -4.34
CA LYS A 182 17.89 -19.67 -3.96
C LYS A 182 17.99 -18.15 -3.92
N ASN A 183 16.99 -17.44 -4.41
CA ASN A 183 16.98 -15.99 -4.42
C ASN A 183 16.61 -15.43 -3.03
N LYS A 184 17.61 -15.06 -2.25
CA LYS A 184 17.40 -14.46 -0.92
C LYS A 184 16.64 -13.13 -0.96
N PHE A 185 16.75 -12.37 -2.04
CA PHE A 185 15.98 -11.12 -2.20
C PHE A 185 14.47 -11.36 -2.26
N SER A 186 14.02 -12.51 -2.78
CA SER A 186 12.59 -12.83 -2.79
C SER A 186 12.06 -13.12 -1.39
N ILE A 187 12.86 -13.71 -0.52
CA ILE A 187 12.49 -14.01 0.87
C ILE A 187 12.30 -12.69 1.64
N VAL A 188 13.30 -11.82 1.56
CA VAL A 188 13.25 -10.49 2.20
C VAL A 188 12.14 -9.63 1.59
N GLY A 189 12.03 -9.63 0.26
CA GLY A 189 11.01 -8.88 -0.47
C GLY A 189 9.59 -9.31 -0.09
N LEU A 190 9.33 -10.62 0.03
CA LEU A 190 8.03 -11.14 0.46
C LEU A 190 7.73 -10.72 1.91
N GLY A 191 8.68 -10.90 2.81
CA GLY A 191 8.49 -10.54 4.22
C GLY A 191 8.23 -9.06 4.41
N LEU A 192 9.04 -8.18 3.81
CA LEU A 192 8.87 -6.73 3.93
C LEU A 192 7.60 -6.23 3.24
N SER A 193 7.32 -6.68 2.01
CA SER A 193 6.11 -6.24 1.31
C SER A 193 4.83 -6.70 2.00
N MET A 194 4.81 -7.92 2.57
CA MET A 194 3.69 -8.39 3.38
C MET A 194 3.56 -7.58 4.67
N GLY A 195 4.66 -7.29 5.37
CA GLY A 195 4.63 -6.47 6.58
C GLY A 195 4.16 -5.03 6.32
N ILE A 196 4.56 -4.42 5.19
CA ILE A 196 4.04 -3.12 4.76
C ILE A 196 2.56 -3.23 4.41
N LEU A 197 2.13 -4.29 3.72
CA LEU A 197 0.73 -4.50 3.38
C LEU A 197 -0.14 -4.68 4.63
N LEU A 198 0.34 -5.41 5.64
CA LEU A 198 -0.30 -5.55 6.95
C LEU A 198 -0.50 -4.18 7.63
N GLN A 199 0.49 -3.29 7.52
CA GLN A 199 0.43 -1.92 8.03
C GLN A 199 -0.35 -0.95 7.15
N THR A 200 -0.72 -1.34 5.93
CA THR A 200 -1.43 -0.47 4.98
C THR A 200 -2.90 -0.85 4.91
N HIS A 201 -3.19 -2.12 4.70
CA HIS A 201 -4.55 -2.63 4.54
C HIS A 201 -4.62 -4.10 4.96
N PHE A 202 -4.95 -4.32 6.21
CA PHE A 202 -4.99 -5.66 6.82
C PHE A 202 -5.85 -6.66 6.02
N PHE A 203 -7.01 -6.23 5.54
CA PHE A 203 -7.90 -7.09 4.76
C PHE A 203 -7.26 -7.54 3.43
N SER A 204 -6.54 -6.68 2.74
CA SER A 204 -5.80 -7.07 1.53
C SER A 204 -4.69 -8.08 1.82
N SER A 205 -4.05 -7.99 2.99
CA SER A 205 -3.03 -8.98 3.39
C SER A 205 -3.64 -10.36 3.64
N LEU A 206 -4.84 -10.42 4.21
CA LEU A 206 -5.59 -11.66 4.38
C LEU A 206 -5.97 -12.27 3.03
N LEU A 207 -6.54 -11.46 2.12
CA LEU A 207 -6.95 -11.92 0.79
C LEU A 207 -5.76 -12.46 -0.02
N VAL A 208 -4.63 -11.76 -0.03
CA VAL A 208 -3.44 -12.20 -0.78
C VAL A 208 -2.83 -13.47 -0.17
N THR A 209 -2.90 -13.62 1.16
CA THR A 209 -2.46 -14.85 1.84
C THR A 209 -3.31 -16.04 1.42
N ILE A 210 -4.63 -15.88 1.40
CA ILE A 210 -5.57 -16.91 0.93
C ILE A 210 -5.29 -17.23 -0.55
N ALA A 211 -5.10 -16.21 -1.39
CA ALA A 211 -4.81 -16.40 -2.82
C ALA A 211 -3.48 -17.13 -3.07
N LEU A 212 -2.44 -16.88 -2.28
CA LEU A 212 -1.14 -17.53 -2.41
C LEU A 212 -1.11 -18.95 -1.81
N SER A 213 -1.98 -19.26 -0.85
CA SER A 213 -1.92 -20.53 -0.11
C SER A 213 -1.98 -21.78 -1.00
N PRO A 214 -2.85 -21.92 -2.05
CA PRO A 214 -2.86 -23.08 -2.92
C PRO A 214 -1.53 -23.25 -3.67
N PHE A 215 -0.93 -22.15 -4.13
CA PHE A 215 0.35 -22.19 -4.86
C PHE A 215 1.50 -22.59 -3.94
N ILE A 216 1.50 -22.13 -2.69
CA ILE A 216 2.46 -22.53 -1.67
C ILE A 216 2.35 -24.03 -1.38
N ILE A 217 1.14 -24.56 -1.23
CA ILE A 217 0.89 -25.98 -0.99
C ILE A 217 1.36 -26.82 -2.18
N ILE A 218 0.99 -26.47 -3.41
CA ILE A 218 1.41 -27.16 -4.63
C ILE A 218 2.94 -27.14 -4.76
N THR A 219 3.56 -25.99 -4.50
CA THR A 219 5.03 -25.85 -4.54
C THR A 219 5.70 -26.74 -3.49
N PHE A 220 5.17 -26.80 -2.27
CA PHE A 220 5.69 -27.65 -1.21
C PHE A 220 5.61 -29.14 -1.56
N ILE A 221 4.47 -29.58 -2.13
CA ILE A 221 4.28 -30.98 -2.53
C ILE A 221 5.27 -31.35 -3.65
N SER A 222 5.41 -30.47 -4.67
CA SER A 222 6.16 -30.73 -5.89
C SER A 222 7.67 -30.52 -5.75
N CYS A 223 8.13 -29.77 -4.73
CA CYS A 223 9.53 -29.44 -4.62
C CYS A 223 10.37 -30.56 -4.00
N LYS A 224 11.57 -30.78 -4.56
CA LYS A 224 12.58 -31.73 -4.00
C LYS A 224 13.22 -31.20 -2.69
N GLU A 225 13.49 -29.92 -2.62
CA GLU A 225 14.17 -29.25 -1.48
C GLU A 225 13.15 -28.68 -0.49
N LYS A 226 12.33 -29.56 0.10
CA LYS A 226 11.24 -29.15 1.00
C LYS A 226 11.70 -28.33 2.20
N LEU A 227 12.80 -28.75 2.81
CA LEU A 227 13.34 -28.05 3.99
C LEU A 227 13.76 -26.61 3.68
N ILE A 228 14.46 -26.40 2.55
CA ILE A 228 14.86 -25.05 2.13
C ILE A 228 13.63 -24.18 1.87
N PHE A 229 12.61 -24.73 1.20
CA PHE A 229 11.38 -24.00 0.96
C PHE A 229 10.66 -23.61 2.25
N VAL A 230 10.53 -24.52 3.20
CA VAL A 230 9.92 -24.24 4.52
C VAL A 230 10.71 -23.20 5.30
N LEU A 231 12.05 -23.29 5.31
CA LEU A 231 12.89 -22.28 5.96
C LEU A 231 12.73 -20.91 5.32
N ASN A 232 12.70 -20.82 3.99
CA ASN A 232 12.47 -19.56 3.27
C ASN A 232 11.12 -18.96 3.62
N LEU A 233 10.06 -19.77 3.65
CA LEU A 233 8.73 -19.33 4.05
C LEU A 233 8.71 -18.85 5.50
N PHE A 234 9.33 -19.61 6.42
CA PHE A 234 9.46 -19.26 7.82
C PHE A 234 10.18 -17.91 8.01
N PHE A 235 11.31 -17.68 7.32
CA PHE A 235 12.01 -16.40 7.38
C PHE A 235 11.18 -15.24 6.80
N SER A 236 10.46 -15.46 5.70
CA SER A 236 9.57 -14.42 5.14
C SER A 236 8.43 -14.07 6.10
N VAL A 237 7.79 -15.07 6.71
CA VAL A 237 6.71 -14.87 7.69
C VAL A 237 7.25 -14.18 8.94
N SER A 238 8.39 -14.62 9.47
CA SER A 238 9.03 -13.99 10.64
C SER A 238 9.37 -12.53 10.37
N LEU A 239 9.91 -12.21 9.19
CA LEU A 239 10.22 -10.83 8.82
C LEU A 239 8.96 -10.00 8.64
N SER A 240 7.88 -10.58 8.09
CA SER A 240 6.58 -9.91 7.99
C SER A 240 6.02 -9.55 9.37
N ILE A 241 6.05 -10.50 10.31
CA ILE A 241 5.59 -10.26 11.69
C ILE A 241 6.46 -9.20 12.38
N LEU A 242 7.78 -9.29 12.27
CA LEU A 242 8.69 -8.33 12.87
C LEU A 242 8.51 -6.92 12.31
N SER A 243 8.36 -6.78 10.99
CA SER A 243 8.15 -5.47 10.35
C SER A 243 6.76 -4.87 10.61
N SER A 244 5.78 -5.67 11.03
CA SER A 244 4.44 -5.23 11.43
C SER A 244 4.15 -5.43 12.93
N LEU A 245 5.19 -5.54 13.76
CA LEU A 245 5.06 -5.85 15.19
C LEU A 245 4.18 -4.85 15.95
N ASN A 246 4.20 -3.58 15.56
CA ASN A 246 3.32 -2.55 16.08
C ASN A 246 1.83 -2.88 15.92
N VAL A 247 1.42 -3.49 14.82
CA VAL A 247 0.03 -3.92 14.58
C VAL A 247 -0.33 -5.07 15.53
N TRP A 248 0.53 -6.08 15.59
CA TRP A 248 0.29 -7.26 16.42
C TRP A 248 0.25 -6.95 17.92
N LEU A 249 1.19 -6.14 18.41
CA LEU A 249 1.22 -5.73 19.83
C LEU A 249 -0.02 -4.90 20.19
N SER A 250 -0.44 -3.98 19.32
CA SER A 250 -1.64 -3.19 19.54
C SER A 250 -2.88 -4.05 19.60
N LEU A 251 -3.07 -4.95 18.64
CA LEU A 251 -4.19 -5.90 18.64
C LEU A 251 -4.19 -6.76 19.91
N PHE A 252 -3.02 -7.27 20.30
CA PHE A 252 -2.91 -8.09 21.51
C PHE A 252 -3.32 -7.30 22.79
N HIS A 253 -2.84 -6.06 22.94
CA HIS A 253 -3.19 -5.24 24.09
C HIS A 253 -4.68 -4.90 24.14
N ILE A 254 -5.28 -4.58 23.00
CA ILE A 254 -6.70 -4.23 22.93
C ILE A 254 -7.57 -5.46 23.19
N THR A 255 -7.26 -6.60 22.58
CA THR A 255 -8.07 -7.82 22.75
C THR A 255 -7.95 -8.42 24.12
N LYS A 256 -6.79 -8.29 24.79
CA LYS A 256 -6.59 -8.80 26.15
C LYS A 256 -7.37 -8.01 27.20
N ASN A 257 -7.49 -6.69 27.03
CA ASN A 257 -7.97 -5.80 28.09
C ASN A 257 -9.33 -5.16 27.81
N ASN A 258 -9.85 -5.24 26.58
CA ASN A 258 -11.05 -4.52 26.19
C ASN A 258 -11.92 -5.35 25.23
N ILE A 259 -13.23 -5.17 25.35
CA ILE A 259 -14.19 -5.63 24.36
C ILE A 259 -14.32 -4.52 23.31
N ILE A 260 -13.92 -4.80 22.08
CA ILE A 260 -14.12 -3.87 20.97
C ILE A 260 -15.52 -4.08 20.41
N ILE A 261 -16.40 -3.14 20.64
CA ILE A 261 -17.71 -3.11 19.99
C ILE A 261 -17.53 -2.38 18.66
N GLN A 262 -17.49 -3.13 17.56
CA GLN A 262 -17.32 -2.57 16.21
C GLN A 262 -18.62 -2.05 15.60
N THR A 263 -19.76 -2.54 16.07
CA THR A 263 -21.08 -2.15 15.56
C THR A 263 -21.94 -1.63 16.67
N ALA A 264 -22.53 -0.46 16.48
CA ALA A 264 -23.60 -0.02 17.38
C ALA A 264 -24.75 -1.04 17.32
N PRO A 265 -25.38 -1.35 18.44
CA PRO A 265 -26.60 -2.19 18.44
C PRO A 265 -27.58 -1.66 17.40
N ARG A 266 -28.25 -2.57 16.66
CA ARG A 266 -29.20 -2.20 15.59
C ARG A 266 -30.25 -1.19 16.04
N ASP A 267 -30.64 -1.26 17.32
CA ASP A 267 -31.63 -0.35 17.92
C ASP A 267 -31.12 1.08 18.06
N LEU A 268 -29.82 1.27 18.36
CA LEU A 268 -29.21 2.61 18.37
C LEU A 268 -29.06 3.19 16.97
N MET A 269 -28.79 2.37 15.95
CA MET A 269 -28.78 2.83 14.56
C MET A 269 -30.18 3.22 14.07
N ARG A 270 -31.23 2.46 14.41
CA ARG A 270 -32.61 2.81 14.08
C ARG A 270 -33.03 4.13 14.70
N ASN A 271 -32.69 4.38 15.95
CA ASN A 271 -33.04 5.63 16.63
C ASN A 271 -32.23 6.83 16.12
N ALA A 272 -31.01 6.65 15.64
CA ALA A 272 -30.21 7.74 15.06
C ALA A 272 -30.75 8.25 13.70
N VAL A 273 -31.46 7.42 12.95
CA VAL A 273 -32.06 7.81 11.66
C VAL A 273 -33.36 8.63 11.82
N PHE A 274 -33.99 8.60 13.01
CA PHE A 274 -35.23 9.35 13.28
C PHE A 274 -35.03 10.77 13.84
N PHE A 275 -33.77 11.20 14.04
CA PHE A 275 -33.43 12.54 14.52
C PHE A 275 -32.76 13.42 13.47
N GLN A 276 -32.92 13.13 12.19
CA GLN A 276 -32.60 14.00 11.06
C GLN A 276 -33.95 14.56 10.51
#